data_394f195b40ef8315fb3b0eb94041a16b
#
_entry.id   394f195b40ef8315fb3b0eb94041a16b
#
_cell.length_a   1.000
_cell.length_b   1.000
_cell.length_c   1.000
_cell.angle_alpha   90.00
_cell.angle_beta   90.00
_cell.angle_gamma   90.00
#
_symmetry.space_group_name_H-M   'P 1'
#
loop_
_entity.id
_entity.type
_entity.pdbx_description
1 polymer ?
#
loop_
_entity_poly.entity_id
_entity_poly.type
_entity_poly.pdbx_seq_one_letter_code
_entity_poly.pdbx_strand_id
1 'polypeptide(L)'
;MRAYERLLEYVKVKTPSSEENMETPSSSCQFELAERLVGEMKELGIEDAAVDGKCYVYGTIPATEGYENSPSLGFIAHMDTVSEFTENPIHPVLHKNYDGQNLVFDEGGRVLDTVLFPHLKNLKGRTLITSDGTTILG
;
A
#
# COMPACT_ATOMS: atom_id res chain seq x y z
N MET A 1 -3.84 -14.54 4.47
CA MET A 1 -4.44 -13.20 4.25
C MET A 1 -4.37 -12.87 2.76
N ARG A 2 -5.43 -12.33 2.16
CA ARG A 2 -5.45 -11.90 0.75
C ARG A 2 -4.70 -10.58 0.59
N ALA A 3 -4.24 -10.25 -0.63
CA ALA A 3 -3.48 -9.01 -0.88
C ALA A 3 -4.22 -7.73 -0.44
N TYR A 4 -5.51 -7.62 -0.74
CA TYR A 4 -6.30 -6.45 -0.33
C TYR A 4 -6.48 -6.35 1.19
N GLU A 5 -6.54 -7.49 1.91
CA GLU A 5 -6.64 -7.50 3.38
C GLU A 5 -5.33 -7.00 4.00
N ARG A 6 -4.18 -7.32 3.39
CA ARG A 6 -2.88 -6.76 3.77
C ARG A 6 -2.83 -5.25 3.51
N LEU A 7 -3.28 -4.80 2.33
CA LEU A 7 -3.36 -3.37 2.00
C LEU A 7 -4.14 -2.60 3.07
N LEU A 8 -5.31 -3.12 3.50
CA LEU A 8 -6.14 -2.49 4.54
C LEU A 8 -5.42 -2.33 5.88
N GLU A 9 -4.41 -3.16 6.14
CA GLU A 9 -3.60 -3.05 7.34
C GLU A 9 -2.36 -2.18 7.12
N TYR A 10 -1.74 -2.23 5.94
CA TYR A 10 -0.53 -1.45 5.66
C TYR A 10 -0.82 0.05 5.60
N VAL A 11 -1.92 0.45 5.00
CA VAL A 11 -2.29 1.88 4.89
C VAL A 11 -2.57 2.54 6.24
N LYS A 12 -2.79 1.77 7.30
CA LYS A 12 -2.94 2.30 8.67
C LYS A 12 -1.61 2.66 9.32
N VAL A 13 -0.50 2.11 8.81
CA VAL A 13 0.84 2.42 9.30
C VAL A 13 1.29 3.73 8.68
N LYS A 14 1.77 4.64 9.51
CA LYS A 14 2.22 5.97 9.06
C LYS A 14 3.57 5.85 8.34
N THR A 15 3.60 6.20 7.06
CA THR A 15 4.80 6.09 6.21
C THR A 15 5.06 7.32 5.32
N PRO A 16 4.71 8.56 5.72
CA PRO A 16 4.95 9.71 4.85
C PRO A 16 6.45 9.91 4.60
N SER A 17 6.79 10.28 3.37
CA SER A 17 8.08 10.84 3.05
C SER A 17 8.19 12.28 3.58
N SER A 18 9.41 12.80 3.70
CA SER A 18 9.68 14.18 4.07
C SER A 18 10.55 14.83 3.01
N GLU A 19 10.07 15.91 2.40
CA GLU A 19 10.83 16.68 1.42
C GLU A 19 11.94 17.54 2.06
N GLU A 20 11.81 17.83 3.35
CA GLU A 20 12.79 18.63 4.10
C GLU A 20 13.99 17.81 4.58
N ASN A 21 13.86 16.47 4.60
CA ASN A 21 14.92 15.57 5.07
C ASN A 21 15.61 14.89 3.88
N MET A 22 16.91 15.11 3.74
CA MET A 22 17.74 14.54 2.69
C MET A 22 18.30 13.15 3.04
N GLU A 23 17.97 12.61 4.20
CA GLU A 23 18.41 11.28 4.63
C GLU A 23 17.55 10.17 4.02
N THR A 24 18.02 8.94 4.10
CA THR A 24 17.27 7.74 3.69
C THR A 24 17.19 6.77 4.86
N PRO A 25 15.99 6.45 5.36
CA PRO A 25 14.69 6.98 4.92
C PRO A 25 14.50 8.45 5.31
N SER A 26 13.70 9.17 4.55
CA SER A 26 13.36 10.58 4.84
C SER A 26 12.49 10.73 6.10
N SER A 27 11.82 9.65 6.54
CA SER A 27 11.05 9.57 7.78
C SER A 27 11.29 8.25 8.48
N SER A 28 11.70 8.29 9.74
CA SER A 28 11.98 7.08 10.54
C SER A 28 10.74 6.23 10.83
N CYS A 29 9.54 6.80 10.75
CA CYS A 29 8.29 6.05 10.94
C CYS A 29 8.08 4.96 9.88
N GLN A 30 8.73 5.04 8.73
CA GLN A 30 8.67 4.02 7.68
C GLN A 30 9.21 2.65 8.15
N PHE A 31 10.09 2.62 9.15
CA PHE A 31 10.60 1.36 9.71
C PHE A 31 9.52 0.48 10.32
N GLU A 32 8.43 1.06 10.84
CA GLU A 32 7.32 0.28 11.40
C GLU A 32 6.69 -0.65 10.35
N LEU A 33 6.42 -0.12 9.15
CA LEU A 33 5.92 -0.94 8.06
C LEU A 33 6.98 -1.92 7.54
N ALA A 34 8.24 -1.48 7.45
CA ALA A 34 9.34 -2.30 6.98
C ALA A 34 9.53 -3.56 7.87
N GLU A 35 9.53 -3.40 9.18
CA GLU A 35 9.65 -4.49 10.14
C GLU A 35 8.47 -5.46 10.06
N ARG A 36 7.26 -4.92 9.90
CA ARG A 36 6.06 -5.73 9.68
C ARG A 36 6.18 -6.56 8.40
N LEU A 37 6.63 -5.95 7.29
CA LEU A 37 6.82 -6.64 6.01
C LEU A 37 7.85 -7.76 6.14
N VAL A 38 8.97 -7.54 6.83
CA VAL A 38 9.97 -8.58 7.12
C VAL A 38 9.33 -9.76 7.86
N GLY A 39 8.52 -9.48 8.90
CA GLY A 39 7.80 -10.52 9.62
C GLY A 39 6.89 -11.34 8.72
N GLU A 40 6.07 -10.67 7.91
CA GLU A 40 5.14 -11.32 6.99
C GLU A 40 5.86 -12.10 5.86
N MET A 41 6.99 -11.60 5.36
CA MET A 41 7.82 -12.31 4.39
C MET A 41 8.37 -13.62 4.98
N LYS A 42 8.85 -13.59 6.22
CA LYS A 42 9.31 -14.79 6.93
C LYS A 42 8.19 -15.81 7.16
N GLU A 43 6.98 -15.35 7.53
CA GLU A 43 5.81 -16.21 7.64
C GLU A 43 5.42 -16.87 6.30
N LEU A 44 5.76 -16.21 5.17
CA LEU A 44 5.56 -16.75 3.83
C LEU A 44 6.70 -17.68 3.36
N GLY A 45 7.71 -17.92 4.20
CA GLY A 45 8.84 -18.81 3.92
C GLY A 45 10.04 -18.12 3.26
N ILE A 46 10.09 -16.79 3.25
CA ILE A 46 11.24 -16.02 2.76
C ILE A 46 12.19 -15.79 3.94
N GLU A 47 13.06 -16.77 4.20
CA GLU A 47 13.85 -16.84 5.42
C GLU A 47 14.91 -15.73 5.52
N ASP A 48 15.45 -15.27 4.38
CA ASP A 48 16.46 -14.21 4.28
C ASP A 48 15.88 -12.80 4.34
N ALA A 49 14.54 -12.68 4.53
CA ALA A 49 13.89 -11.39 4.60
C ALA A 49 14.51 -10.50 5.70
N ALA A 50 14.92 -9.30 5.33
CA ALA A 50 15.57 -8.35 6.21
C ALA A 50 15.27 -6.91 5.78
N VAL A 51 15.37 -5.97 6.73
CA VAL A 51 15.39 -4.53 6.48
C VAL A 51 16.79 -3.99 6.78
N ASP A 52 17.29 -3.12 5.92
CA ASP A 52 18.58 -2.47 6.12
C ASP A 52 18.45 -1.11 6.86
N GLY A 53 19.60 -0.47 7.14
CA GLY A 53 19.64 0.83 7.81
C GLY A 53 19.06 2.00 7.00
N LYS A 54 18.73 1.79 5.73
CA LYS A 54 18.06 2.75 4.84
C LYS A 54 16.58 2.45 4.62
N CYS A 55 16.04 1.51 5.42
CA CYS A 55 14.64 1.10 5.35
C CYS A 55 14.27 0.34 4.05
N TYR A 56 15.26 -0.27 3.36
CA TYR A 56 14.94 -1.18 2.27
C TYR A 56 14.68 -2.58 2.81
N VAL A 57 13.56 -3.16 2.39
CA VAL A 57 13.20 -4.54 2.71
C VAL A 57 13.55 -5.43 1.53
N TYR A 58 14.30 -6.47 1.81
CA TYR A 58 14.73 -7.47 0.82
C TYR A 58 14.31 -8.87 1.25
N GLY A 59 14.13 -9.73 0.28
CA GLY A 59 13.97 -11.15 0.48
C GLY A 59 14.06 -11.89 -0.84
N THR A 60 14.47 -13.14 -0.80
CA THR A 60 14.71 -13.97 -1.98
C THR A 60 13.82 -15.20 -1.94
N ILE A 61 13.12 -15.47 -3.02
CA ILE A 61 12.48 -16.76 -3.25
C ILE A 61 13.44 -17.56 -4.13
N PRO A 62 13.97 -18.71 -3.65
CA PRO A 62 14.91 -19.52 -4.43
C PRO A 62 14.26 -20.06 -5.68
N ALA A 63 15.08 -20.38 -6.67
CA ALA A 63 14.62 -21.02 -7.89
C ALA A 63 13.88 -22.33 -7.61
N THR A 64 12.87 -22.63 -8.39
CA THR A 64 12.25 -23.96 -8.41
C THR A 64 13.27 -25.01 -8.86
N GLU A 65 13.24 -26.20 -8.28
CA GLU A 65 14.13 -27.32 -8.64
C GLU A 65 14.16 -27.52 -10.17
N GLY A 66 15.36 -27.57 -10.73
CA GLY A 66 15.62 -27.69 -12.16
C GLY A 66 15.65 -26.37 -12.93
N TYR A 67 15.42 -25.22 -12.28
CA TYR A 67 15.43 -23.88 -12.88
C TYR A 67 16.49 -22.96 -12.29
N GLU A 68 17.50 -23.49 -11.62
CA GLU A 68 18.54 -22.73 -10.90
C GLU A 68 19.37 -21.83 -11.83
N ASN A 69 19.45 -22.19 -13.11
CA ASN A 69 20.18 -21.41 -14.12
C ASN A 69 19.28 -20.44 -14.91
N SER A 70 18.01 -20.31 -14.54
CA SER A 70 17.10 -19.38 -15.19
C SER A 70 17.39 -17.94 -14.75
N PRO A 71 17.09 -16.93 -15.60
CA PRO A 71 17.22 -15.54 -15.20
C PRO A 71 16.39 -15.21 -13.96
N SER A 72 16.96 -14.46 -13.02
CA SER A 72 16.24 -13.96 -11.86
C SER A 72 15.26 -12.86 -12.25
N LEU A 73 14.08 -12.84 -11.62
CA LEU A 73 13.07 -11.81 -11.75
C LEU A 73 13.00 -11.01 -10.43
N GLY A 74 13.14 -9.69 -10.51
CA GLY A 74 13.00 -8.79 -9.37
C GLY A 74 11.67 -8.03 -9.41
N PHE A 75 11.05 -7.87 -8.24
CA PHE A 75 9.91 -7.00 -8.00
C PHE A 75 10.32 -5.89 -7.05
N ILE A 76 9.90 -4.66 -7.38
CA ILE A 76 10.17 -3.47 -6.57
C ILE A 76 8.83 -2.80 -6.29
N ALA A 77 8.60 -2.43 -5.03
CA ALA A 77 7.45 -1.64 -4.61
C ALA A 77 7.89 -0.66 -3.53
N HIS A 78 7.41 0.59 -3.58
CA HIS A 78 7.69 1.57 -2.55
C HIS A 78 6.77 1.38 -1.33
N MET A 79 7.25 1.80 -0.16
CA MET A 79 6.50 1.74 1.11
C MET A 79 6.05 3.12 1.58
N ASP A 80 6.75 4.17 1.15
CA ASP A 80 6.44 5.53 1.54
C ASP A 80 5.16 6.03 0.89
N THR A 81 4.51 6.95 1.56
CA THR A 81 3.35 7.68 1.07
C THR A 81 3.72 9.14 0.87
N VAL A 82 2.91 9.87 0.11
CA VAL A 82 3.12 11.31 -0.09
C VAL A 82 3.07 12.07 1.24
N SER A 83 3.77 13.20 1.32
CA SER A 83 3.84 14.04 2.52
C SER A 83 2.55 14.82 2.79
N GLU A 84 1.72 15.04 1.76
CA GLU A 84 0.44 15.72 1.88
C GLU A 84 -0.61 14.83 2.55
N PHE A 85 -1.52 15.46 3.27
CA PHE A 85 -2.65 14.77 3.94
C PHE A 85 -2.23 13.70 4.97
N THR A 86 -1.09 13.91 5.65
CA THR A 86 -0.51 12.96 6.60
C THR A 86 -0.87 13.23 8.07
N GLU A 87 -1.61 14.30 8.35
CA GLU A 87 -1.98 14.69 9.71
C GLU A 87 -2.91 13.68 10.37
N ASN A 88 -3.79 13.06 9.58
CA ASN A 88 -4.75 12.07 10.04
C ASN A 88 -4.30 10.65 9.68
N PRO A 89 -4.63 9.65 10.51
CA PRO A 89 -4.50 8.25 10.13
C PRO A 89 -5.33 7.94 8.88
N ILE A 90 -4.83 7.08 8.01
CA ILE A 90 -5.60 6.61 6.85
C ILE A 90 -6.66 5.61 7.33
N HIS A 91 -7.92 5.92 7.02
CA HIS A 91 -9.08 5.06 7.31
C HIS A 91 -9.59 4.45 5.99
N PRO A 92 -9.19 3.20 5.67
CA PRO A 92 -9.65 2.55 4.45
C PRO A 92 -11.12 2.14 4.56
N VAL A 93 -11.88 2.40 3.51
CA VAL A 93 -13.30 2.08 3.40
C VAL A 93 -13.53 1.08 2.27
N LEU A 94 -14.29 0.00 2.54
CA LEU A 94 -14.67 -1.00 1.55
C LEU A 94 -16.09 -0.73 1.04
N HIS A 95 -16.22 -0.51 -0.24
CA HIS A 95 -17.49 -0.41 -0.94
C HIS A 95 -17.78 -1.74 -1.68
N LYS A 96 -18.50 -2.64 -1.03
CA LYS A 96 -18.86 -3.94 -1.62
C LYS A 96 -19.98 -3.78 -2.63
N ASN A 97 -19.89 -4.52 -3.74
CA ASN A 97 -20.91 -4.53 -4.78
C ASN A 97 -21.26 -3.10 -5.27
N TYR A 98 -20.21 -2.36 -5.62
CA TYR A 98 -20.33 -0.96 -6.08
C TYR A 98 -21.37 -0.83 -7.20
N ASP A 99 -22.24 0.15 -7.10
CA ASP A 99 -23.40 0.31 -8.00
C ASP A 99 -23.08 1.04 -9.32
N GLY A 100 -21.88 1.62 -9.43
CA GLY A 100 -21.45 2.39 -10.61
C GLY A 100 -21.86 3.87 -10.55
N GLN A 101 -22.33 4.38 -9.41
CA GLN A 101 -22.74 5.77 -9.21
C GLN A 101 -21.61 6.57 -8.54
N ASN A 102 -21.86 7.86 -8.32
CA ASN A 102 -20.93 8.71 -7.58
C ASN A 102 -20.70 8.16 -6.16
N LEU A 103 -19.43 8.15 -5.73
CA LEU A 103 -19.07 7.86 -4.34
C LEU A 103 -18.97 9.16 -3.56
N VAL A 104 -19.80 9.31 -2.56
CA VAL A 104 -19.78 10.46 -1.64
C VAL A 104 -19.05 10.03 -0.37
N PHE A 105 -18.06 10.81 0.04
CA PHE A 105 -17.35 10.62 1.30
C PHE A 105 -18.06 11.43 2.39
N ASP A 106 -18.36 10.80 3.52
CA ASP A 106 -19.11 11.42 4.62
C ASP A 106 -18.39 12.61 5.22
N GLU A 107 -17.07 12.58 5.28
CA GLU A 107 -16.27 13.66 5.82
C GLU A 107 -15.75 14.58 4.71
N GLY A 108 -16.21 15.84 4.75
CA GLY A 108 -15.77 16.90 3.83
C GLY A 108 -16.57 17.05 2.54
N GLY A 109 -17.60 16.25 2.30
CA GLY A 109 -18.48 16.38 1.12
C GLY A 109 -17.78 16.15 -0.21
N ARG A 110 -16.62 15.49 -0.22
CA ARG A 110 -15.88 15.13 -1.44
C ARG A 110 -16.63 14.04 -2.20
N VAL A 111 -16.60 14.12 -3.51
CA VAL A 111 -17.29 13.17 -4.38
C VAL A 111 -16.35 12.67 -5.44
N LEU A 112 -16.23 11.35 -5.59
CA LEU A 112 -15.72 10.74 -6.80
C LEU A 112 -16.85 10.68 -7.83
N ASP A 113 -16.84 11.65 -8.74
CA ASP A 113 -17.90 11.85 -9.71
C ASP A 113 -17.68 10.99 -10.95
N THR A 114 -18.70 10.26 -11.38
CA THR A 114 -18.64 9.38 -12.54
C THR A 114 -18.64 10.11 -13.88
N VAL A 115 -18.83 11.42 -13.90
CA VAL A 115 -18.65 12.25 -15.09
C VAL A 115 -17.19 12.65 -15.23
N LEU A 116 -16.54 13.05 -14.12
CA LEU A 116 -15.11 13.37 -14.08
C LEU A 116 -14.24 12.11 -14.19
N PHE A 117 -14.69 11.00 -13.59
CA PHE A 117 -13.99 9.71 -13.59
C PHE A 117 -14.87 8.62 -14.22
N PRO A 118 -15.08 8.63 -15.55
CA PRO A 118 -16.05 7.76 -16.22
C PRO A 118 -15.72 6.26 -16.12
N HIS A 119 -14.48 5.90 -15.86
CA HIS A 119 -14.05 4.51 -15.65
C HIS A 119 -14.71 3.87 -14.42
N LEU A 120 -15.17 4.66 -13.43
CA LEU A 120 -15.88 4.16 -12.26
C LEU A 120 -17.14 3.36 -12.64
N LYS A 121 -17.84 3.75 -13.71
CA LYS A 121 -19.02 3.03 -14.21
C LYS A 121 -18.73 1.58 -14.61
N ASN A 122 -17.48 1.32 -15.07
CA ASN A 122 -17.04 0.00 -15.48
C ASN A 122 -16.69 -0.91 -14.26
N LEU A 123 -16.65 -0.34 -13.05
CA LEU A 123 -16.36 -1.06 -11.82
C LEU A 123 -17.64 -1.53 -11.09
N LYS A 124 -18.82 -1.35 -11.69
CA LYS A 124 -20.09 -1.84 -11.13
C LYS A 124 -20.00 -3.32 -10.78
N GLY A 125 -20.49 -3.67 -9.59
CA GLY A 125 -20.43 -5.04 -9.03
C GLY A 125 -19.09 -5.42 -8.42
N ARG A 126 -18.04 -4.56 -8.53
CA ARG A 126 -16.74 -4.79 -7.89
C ARG A 126 -16.76 -4.31 -6.43
N THR A 127 -15.76 -4.78 -5.68
CA THR A 127 -15.44 -4.18 -4.38
C THR A 127 -14.36 -3.11 -4.61
N LEU A 128 -14.62 -1.89 -4.16
CA LEU A 128 -13.66 -0.79 -4.20
C LEU A 128 -13.09 -0.55 -2.81
N ILE A 129 -11.87 -0.06 -2.77
CA ILE A 129 -11.22 0.42 -1.55
C ILE A 129 -10.91 1.89 -1.77
N THR A 130 -11.34 2.72 -0.83
CA THR A 130 -11.05 4.16 -0.80
C THR A 130 -10.55 4.55 0.59
N SER A 131 -10.08 5.77 0.76
CA SER A 131 -10.04 6.41 2.08
C SER A 131 -11.45 6.88 2.48
N ASP A 132 -11.56 7.46 3.68
CA ASP A 132 -12.78 8.14 4.16
C ASP A 132 -12.98 9.54 3.55
N GLY A 133 -12.08 10.00 2.70
CA GLY A 133 -12.09 11.33 2.09
C GLY A 133 -11.29 12.39 2.86
N THR A 134 -10.76 12.10 4.04
CA THR A 134 -9.88 13.01 4.81
C THR A 134 -8.43 12.89 4.40
N THR A 135 -8.03 11.72 3.90
CA THR A 135 -6.68 11.38 3.43
C THR A 135 -6.73 10.76 2.04
N ILE A 136 -5.57 10.41 1.51
CA ILE A 136 -5.41 9.53 0.34
C ILE A 136 -4.91 8.17 0.81
N LEU A 137 -4.94 7.14 -0.06
CA LEU A 137 -4.50 5.78 0.33
C LEU A 137 -2.98 5.58 0.25
N GLY A 138 -2.27 6.48 -0.42
CA GLY A 138 -0.82 6.35 -0.57
C GLY A 138 -0.22 7.41 -1.43
#